data_f152625f3542b4bb0d43201f2a963132
#
_entry.id   f152625f3542b4bb0d43201f2a963132
#
_cell.length_a   1.000
_cell.length_b   1.000
_cell.length_c   1.000
_cell.angle_alpha   90.00
_cell.angle_beta   90.00
_cell.angle_gamma   90.00
#
_symmetry.space_group_name_H-M   'P 1'
#
loop_
_entity.id
_entity.type
_entity.pdbx_description
1 polymer ?
#
loop_
_entity_poly.entity_id
_entity_poly.type
_entity_poly.pdbx_seq_one_letter_code
_entity_poly.pdbx_strand_id
1 'polypeptide(L)'
;MDNLDYVMRILRRSFIESHVSGIYEDVCREILLRLCRTGRLDFFPTSARVGSYWNANTEIDVAALDTERKHAILGECKYHVQPVDTDVLSALVRKSENIPELDGYARTFLLFSRSGFTKQLRQAAARRKDVFLVNEMDVL
;
A
#
# COMPACT_ATOMS: atom_id res chain seq x y z
N MET A 1 -28.56 -22.94 19.64
CA MET A 1 -27.40 -22.76 18.78
C MET A 1 -26.14 -22.92 19.63
N ASP A 2 -25.27 -23.78 19.21
CA ASP A 2 -24.08 -24.13 19.95
C ASP A 2 -23.02 -23.01 19.83
N ASN A 3 -22.30 -22.74 20.93
CA ASN A 3 -21.18 -21.80 20.94
C ASN A 3 -20.09 -22.18 19.93
N LEU A 4 -19.93 -23.48 19.66
CA LEU A 4 -18.96 -23.97 18.69
C LEU A 4 -19.29 -23.48 17.28
N ASP A 5 -20.56 -23.49 16.87
CA ASP A 5 -20.97 -22.99 15.55
C ASP A 5 -20.67 -21.51 15.37
N TYR A 6 -20.84 -20.72 16.42
CA TYR A 6 -20.52 -19.30 16.44
C TYR A 6 -19.02 -19.06 16.27
N VAL A 7 -18.22 -19.79 17.06
CA VAL A 7 -16.76 -19.70 17.00
C VAL A 7 -16.25 -20.10 15.60
N MET A 8 -16.77 -21.19 15.03
CA MET A 8 -16.35 -21.65 13.70
C MET A 8 -16.69 -20.64 12.62
N ARG A 9 -17.80 -19.93 12.74
CA ARG A 9 -18.14 -18.85 11.78
C ARG A 9 -17.17 -17.71 11.84
N ILE A 10 -16.78 -17.28 13.04
CA ILE A 10 -15.80 -16.20 13.25
C ILE A 10 -14.45 -16.60 12.66
N LEU A 11 -13.99 -17.82 12.92
CA LEU A 11 -12.72 -18.31 12.41
C LEU A 11 -12.70 -18.38 10.88
N ARG A 12 -13.77 -18.86 10.25
CA ARG A 12 -13.88 -18.89 8.79
C ARG A 12 -13.83 -17.49 8.20
N ARG A 13 -14.56 -16.56 8.80
CA ARG A 13 -14.61 -15.18 8.34
C ARG A 13 -13.23 -14.53 8.41
N SER A 14 -12.55 -14.67 9.54
CA SER A 14 -11.18 -14.14 9.73
C SER A 14 -10.21 -14.76 8.73
N PHE A 15 -10.30 -16.07 8.47
CA PHE A 15 -9.44 -16.74 7.50
C PHE A 15 -9.68 -16.22 6.08
N ILE A 16 -10.94 -16.07 5.68
CA ILE A 16 -11.30 -15.55 4.35
C ILE A 16 -10.81 -14.12 4.19
N GLU A 17 -11.03 -13.26 5.18
CA GLU A 17 -10.60 -11.87 5.15
C GLU A 17 -9.07 -11.76 5.02
N SER A 18 -8.31 -12.54 5.78
CA SER A 18 -6.85 -12.57 5.69
C SER A 18 -6.36 -13.05 4.34
N HIS A 19 -7.01 -14.08 3.78
CA HIS A 19 -6.65 -14.62 2.47
C HIS A 19 -6.90 -13.61 1.35
N VAL A 20 -8.05 -12.95 1.38
CA VAL A 20 -8.43 -11.93 0.40
C VAL A 20 -7.49 -10.73 0.50
N SER A 21 -7.11 -10.30 1.72
CA SER A 21 -6.16 -9.21 1.91
C SER A 21 -4.79 -9.53 1.32
N GLY A 22 -4.30 -10.77 1.49
CA GLY A 22 -3.04 -11.20 0.88
C GLY A 22 -3.08 -11.20 -0.64
N ILE A 23 -4.17 -11.64 -1.24
CA ILE A 23 -4.38 -11.59 -2.69
C ILE A 23 -4.40 -10.14 -3.16
N TYR A 24 -5.09 -9.27 -2.43
CA TYR A 24 -5.16 -7.85 -2.77
C TYR A 24 -3.79 -7.18 -2.75
N GLU A 25 -2.95 -7.52 -1.78
CA GLU A 25 -1.57 -7.02 -1.72
C GLU A 25 -0.76 -7.46 -2.94
N ASP A 26 -0.94 -8.70 -3.40
CA ASP A 26 -0.29 -9.18 -4.62
C ASP A 26 -0.77 -8.41 -5.85
N VAL A 27 -2.07 -8.13 -5.93
CA VAL A 27 -2.64 -7.30 -7.01
C VAL A 27 -2.05 -5.89 -6.97
N CYS A 28 -1.91 -5.29 -5.80
CA CYS A 28 -1.33 -3.96 -5.63
C CYS A 28 0.12 -3.92 -6.13
N ARG A 29 0.91 -4.95 -5.84
CA ARG A 29 2.29 -5.04 -6.36
C ARG A 29 2.33 -5.12 -7.88
N GLU A 30 1.42 -5.88 -8.49
CA GLU A 30 1.30 -5.95 -9.95
C GLU A 30 0.87 -4.60 -10.55
N ILE A 31 -0.05 -3.89 -9.91
CA ILE A 31 -0.46 -2.55 -10.32
C ILE A 31 0.74 -1.59 -10.28
N LEU A 32 1.53 -1.64 -9.22
CA LEU A 32 2.73 -0.80 -9.14
C LEU A 32 3.68 -1.06 -10.31
N LEU A 33 3.95 -2.32 -10.63
CA LEU A 33 4.79 -2.68 -11.78
C LEU A 33 4.22 -2.13 -13.09
N ARG A 34 2.91 -2.23 -13.27
CA ARG A 34 2.24 -1.70 -14.46
C ARG A 34 2.35 -0.18 -14.56
N LEU A 35 2.17 0.53 -13.45
CA LEU A 35 2.31 1.98 -13.42
C LEU A 35 3.73 2.42 -13.79
N CYS A 36 4.73 1.68 -13.35
CA CYS A 36 6.11 1.93 -13.72
C CYS A 36 6.38 1.65 -15.21
N ARG A 37 5.88 0.53 -15.74
CA ARG A 37 6.06 0.15 -17.15
C ARG A 37 5.38 1.12 -18.12
N THR A 38 4.24 1.67 -17.73
CA THR A 38 3.47 2.57 -18.59
C THR A 38 3.88 4.03 -18.44
N GLY A 39 4.88 4.32 -17.61
CA GLY A 39 5.40 5.67 -17.43
C GLY A 39 4.51 6.58 -16.57
N ARG A 40 3.47 6.05 -15.95
CA ARG A 40 2.61 6.83 -15.04
C ARG A 40 3.32 7.20 -13.74
N LEU A 41 4.30 6.39 -13.34
CA LEU A 41 5.21 6.70 -12.25
C LEU A 41 6.61 6.81 -12.84
N ASP A 42 7.30 7.89 -12.51
CA ASP A 42 8.70 8.10 -12.90
C ASP A 42 9.61 7.28 -11.99
N PHE A 43 9.57 5.98 -12.19
CA PHE A 43 10.36 5.04 -11.40
C PHE A 43 10.67 3.83 -12.29
N PHE A 44 11.96 3.54 -12.45
CA PHE A 44 12.41 2.42 -13.27
C PHE A 44 12.97 1.33 -12.36
N PRO A 45 12.23 0.21 -12.20
CA PRO A 45 12.67 -0.86 -11.32
C PRO A 45 13.70 -1.80 -11.94
N THR A 46 14.54 -1.33 -12.87
CA THR A 46 15.57 -2.18 -13.50
C THR A 46 16.55 -2.76 -12.50
N SER A 47 16.76 -2.05 -11.39
CA SER A 47 17.54 -2.53 -10.25
C SER A 47 16.70 -2.64 -8.99
N ALA A 48 15.41 -2.33 -9.07
CA ALA A 48 14.53 -2.32 -7.90
C ALA A 48 13.78 -3.64 -7.77
N ARG A 49 13.66 -4.09 -6.53
CA ARG A 49 12.81 -5.23 -6.19
C ARG A 49 11.51 -4.70 -5.62
N VAL A 50 10.40 -5.19 -6.15
CA VAL A 50 9.07 -4.91 -5.61
C VAL A 50 8.67 -6.03 -4.67
N GLY A 51 8.31 -5.68 -3.45
CA GLY A 51 7.90 -6.64 -2.45
C GLY A 51 7.21 -5.94 -1.29
N SER A 52 7.26 -6.55 -0.13
CA SER A 52 6.87 -5.96 1.13
C SER A 52 8.11 -5.70 1.98
N TYR A 53 7.99 -4.77 2.91
CA TYR A 53 9.03 -4.52 3.90
C TYR A 53 8.47 -4.77 5.29
N TRP A 54 9.23 -5.47 6.12
CA TRP A 54 8.87 -5.63 7.51
C TRP A 54 10.13 -5.80 8.37
N ASN A 55 10.04 -5.29 9.59
CA ASN A 55 10.98 -5.54 10.67
C ASN A 55 10.19 -5.67 11.98
N ALA A 56 10.88 -5.72 13.12
CA ALA A 56 10.22 -5.91 14.42
C ALA A 56 9.18 -4.82 14.76
N ASN A 57 9.31 -3.63 14.16
CA ASN A 57 8.51 -2.45 14.53
C ASN A 57 7.72 -1.84 13.37
N THR A 58 7.99 -2.25 12.13
CA THR A 58 7.42 -1.58 10.95
C THR A 58 7.08 -2.60 9.86
N GLU A 59 5.89 -2.46 9.28
CA GLU A 59 5.45 -3.25 8.14
C GLU A 59 4.91 -2.32 7.06
N ILE A 60 5.37 -2.53 5.82
CA ILE A 60 4.91 -1.81 4.63
C ILE A 60 4.49 -2.85 3.59
N ASP A 61 3.26 -2.75 3.11
CA ASP A 61 2.66 -3.77 2.24
C ASP A 61 3.33 -3.86 0.88
N VAL A 62 3.68 -2.71 0.31
CA VAL A 62 4.34 -2.62 -0.98
C VAL A 62 5.54 -1.70 -0.86
N ALA A 63 6.71 -2.20 -1.24
CA ALA A 63 7.94 -1.41 -1.21
C ALA A 63 8.75 -1.69 -2.48
N ALA A 64 9.25 -0.63 -3.10
CA ALA A 64 10.17 -0.71 -4.22
C ALA A 64 11.32 0.27 -3.98
N LEU A 65 12.54 -0.21 -4.12
CA LEU A 65 13.74 0.59 -3.87
C LEU A 65 14.59 0.66 -5.13
N ASP A 66 14.96 1.87 -5.51
CA ASP A 66 16.00 2.12 -6.49
C ASP A 66 17.22 2.67 -5.75
N THR A 67 18.18 1.80 -5.51
CA THR A 67 19.38 2.16 -4.72
C THR A 67 20.33 3.08 -5.49
N GLU A 68 20.30 3.03 -6.81
CA GLU A 68 21.16 3.89 -7.63
C GLU A 68 20.68 5.34 -7.63
N ARG A 69 19.37 5.54 -7.77
CA ARG A 69 18.75 6.86 -7.77
C ARG A 69 18.37 7.35 -6.38
N LYS A 70 18.50 6.49 -5.38
CA LYS A 70 18.05 6.75 -4.01
C LYS A 70 16.60 7.21 -3.96
N HIS A 71 15.72 6.41 -4.55
CA HIS A 71 14.29 6.66 -4.58
C HIS A 71 13.56 5.42 -4.08
N ALA A 72 12.58 5.63 -3.22
CA ALA A 72 11.74 4.58 -2.67
C ALA A 72 10.28 4.85 -2.98
N ILE A 73 9.56 3.80 -3.36
CA ILE A 73 8.11 3.83 -3.43
C ILE A 73 7.59 2.95 -2.30
N LEU A 74 6.71 3.52 -1.48
CA LEU A 74 6.12 2.84 -0.32
C LEU A 74 4.62 2.89 -0.44
N GLY A 75 3.95 1.75 -0.27
CA GLY A 75 2.52 1.63 -0.47
C GLY A 75 1.80 0.90 0.66
N GLU A 76 0.58 1.34 0.95
CA GLU A 76 -0.36 0.66 1.83
C GLU A 76 -1.55 0.18 1.01
N CYS A 77 -1.97 -1.05 1.30
CA CYS A 77 -3.08 -1.70 0.62
C CYS A 77 -4.23 -1.86 1.59
N LYS A 78 -5.39 -1.27 1.26
CA LYS A 78 -6.57 -1.34 2.13
C LYS A 78 -7.75 -1.98 1.39
N TYR A 79 -8.00 -3.23 1.72
CA TYR A 79 -9.16 -3.98 1.23
C TYR A 79 -10.30 -3.87 2.24
N HIS A 80 -10.77 -2.63 2.44
CA HIS A 80 -11.86 -2.32 3.37
C HIS A 80 -13.12 -1.90 2.64
N VAL A 81 -14.26 -2.02 3.32
CA VAL A 81 -15.54 -1.56 2.80
C VAL A 81 -15.62 -0.04 2.82
N GLN A 82 -14.98 0.59 3.79
CA GLN A 82 -15.00 2.04 3.94
C GLN A 82 -13.86 2.70 3.17
N PRO A 83 -14.06 3.93 2.66
CA PRO A 83 -13.00 4.69 2.01
C PRO A 83 -11.83 4.96 2.95
N VAL A 84 -10.64 5.01 2.38
CA VAL A 84 -9.40 5.31 3.11
C VAL A 84 -9.32 6.80 3.40
N ASP A 85 -8.94 7.14 4.63
CA ASP A 85 -8.83 8.52 5.09
C ASP A 85 -7.37 8.93 5.37
N THR A 86 -7.18 10.17 5.76
CA THR A 86 -5.87 10.81 5.96
C THR A 86 -5.00 10.13 7.01
N ASP A 87 -5.58 9.43 7.98
CA ASP A 87 -4.83 8.69 9.00
C ASP A 87 -3.91 7.62 8.40
N VAL A 88 -4.36 6.98 7.32
CA VAL A 88 -3.56 5.96 6.64
C VAL A 88 -2.33 6.57 5.98
N LEU A 89 -2.49 7.72 5.32
CA LEU A 89 -1.35 8.45 4.73
C LEU A 89 -0.37 8.90 5.81
N SER A 90 -0.86 9.47 6.89
CA SER A 90 -0.01 9.93 8.00
C SER A 90 0.76 8.77 8.62
N ALA A 91 0.11 7.62 8.78
CA ALA A 91 0.77 6.42 9.30
C ALA A 91 1.87 5.91 8.36
N LEU A 92 1.62 5.90 7.05
CA LEU A 92 2.60 5.46 6.07
C LEU A 92 3.82 6.37 6.03
N VAL A 93 3.60 7.68 6.03
CA VAL A 93 4.70 8.66 6.09
C VAL A 93 5.56 8.44 7.35
N ARG A 94 4.91 8.25 8.49
CA ARG A 94 5.59 8.01 9.76
C ARG A 94 6.39 6.71 9.74
N LYS A 95 5.83 5.64 9.18
CA LYS A 95 6.55 4.37 9.01
C LYS A 95 7.82 4.56 8.18
N SER A 96 7.75 5.36 7.13
CA SER A 96 8.89 5.60 6.25
C SER A 96 10.05 6.31 6.97
N GLU A 97 9.73 7.15 7.94
CA GLU A 97 10.73 7.87 8.73
C GLU A 97 11.48 6.95 9.69
N ASN A 98 10.91 5.79 10.00
CA ASN A 98 11.50 4.81 10.93
C ASN A 98 12.26 3.68 10.21
N ILE A 99 12.57 3.85 8.94
CA ILE A 99 13.35 2.89 8.14
C ILE A 99 14.74 3.49 7.89
N PRO A 100 15.78 3.03 8.63
CA PRO A 100 17.12 3.61 8.49
C PRO A 100 17.70 3.48 7.09
N GLU A 101 17.36 2.41 6.36
CA GLU A 101 17.83 2.14 5.00
C GLU A 101 17.37 3.20 4.01
N LEU A 102 16.35 3.98 4.35
CA LEU A 102 15.80 5.03 3.50
C LEU A 102 16.38 6.42 3.78
N ASP A 103 17.39 6.52 4.64
CA ASP A 103 18.05 7.80 4.90
C ASP A 103 18.64 8.36 3.59
N GLY A 104 18.27 9.60 3.27
CA GLY A 104 18.71 10.24 2.05
C GLY A 104 17.93 9.87 0.79
N TYR A 105 16.94 9.00 0.90
CA TYR A 105 16.09 8.61 -0.23
C TYR A 105 14.94 9.60 -0.44
N ALA A 106 14.68 9.93 -1.70
CA ALA A 106 13.40 10.52 -2.09
C ALA A 106 12.31 9.45 -1.95
N ARG A 107 11.11 9.84 -1.55
CA ARG A 107 10.02 8.89 -1.26
C ARG A 107 8.76 9.26 -2.00
N THR A 108 8.13 8.25 -2.59
CA THR A 108 6.81 8.35 -3.20
C THR A 108 5.88 7.41 -2.45
N PHE A 109 4.70 7.89 -2.10
CA PHE A 109 3.72 7.13 -1.33
C PHE A 109 2.54 6.76 -2.20
N LEU A 110 2.16 5.49 -2.17
CA LEU A 110 1.00 4.97 -2.87
C LEU A 110 -0.01 4.43 -1.86
N LEU A 111 -1.26 4.85 -2.01
CA LEU A 111 -2.35 4.27 -1.25
C LEU A 111 -3.28 3.54 -2.22
N PHE A 112 -3.47 2.26 -1.98
CA PHE A 112 -4.37 1.40 -2.75
C PHE A 112 -5.61 1.16 -1.93
N SER A 113 -6.78 1.40 -2.51
CA SER A 113 -8.05 1.17 -1.83
C SER A 113 -9.09 0.61 -2.77
N ARG A 114 -9.70 -0.50 -2.35
CA ARG A 114 -10.86 -1.09 -3.01
C ARG A 114 -12.06 -0.14 -3.02
N SER A 115 -12.28 0.56 -1.91
CA SER A 115 -13.47 1.38 -1.68
C SER A 115 -13.27 2.87 -1.93
N GLY A 116 -12.09 3.24 -2.44
CA GLY A 116 -11.78 4.63 -2.75
C GLY A 116 -11.24 5.40 -1.55
N PHE A 117 -11.35 6.72 -1.62
CA PHE A 117 -10.68 7.64 -0.71
C PHE A 117 -11.63 8.75 -0.29
N THR A 118 -11.47 9.24 0.93
CA THR A 118 -12.26 10.37 1.42
C THR A 118 -11.89 11.65 0.69
N LYS A 119 -12.80 12.62 0.71
CA LYS A 119 -12.55 13.95 0.16
C LYS A 119 -11.34 14.61 0.82
N GLN A 120 -11.21 14.47 2.13
CA GLN A 120 -10.10 15.02 2.90
C GLN A 120 -8.76 14.45 2.43
N LEU A 121 -8.69 13.13 2.21
CA LEU A 121 -7.47 12.50 1.72
C LEU A 121 -7.16 12.93 0.29
N ARG A 122 -8.16 13.03 -0.58
CA ARG A 122 -7.96 13.51 -1.96
C ARG A 122 -7.40 14.92 -1.97
N GLN A 123 -7.88 15.79 -1.10
CA GLN A 123 -7.38 17.16 -0.97
C GLN A 123 -5.94 17.18 -0.44
N ALA A 124 -5.64 16.38 0.57
CA ALA A 124 -4.29 16.28 1.12
C ALA A 124 -3.29 15.76 0.08
N ALA A 125 -3.68 14.73 -0.69
CA ALA A 125 -2.83 14.19 -1.74
C ALA A 125 -2.60 15.18 -2.88
N ALA A 126 -3.62 15.96 -3.25
CA ALA A 126 -3.51 16.98 -4.30
C ALA A 126 -2.51 18.10 -3.96
N ARG A 127 -2.27 18.34 -2.67
CA ARG A 127 -1.28 19.31 -2.20
C ARG A 127 0.15 18.78 -2.18
N ARG A 128 0.32 17.46 -2.39
CA ARG A 128 1.62 16.80 -2.35
C ARG A 128 1.93 16.23 -3.72
N LYS A 129 3.20 16.33 -4.15
CA LYS A 129 3.65 15.75 -5.41
C LYS A 129 4.10 14.29 -5.25
N ASP A 130 4.26 13.84 -4.02
CA ASP A 130 4.83 12.55 -3.66
C ASP A 130 3.79 11.50 -3.25
N VAL A 131 2.49 11.81 -3.41
CA VAL A 131 1.40 10.92 -3.01
C VAL A 131 0.50 10.61 -4.21
N PHE A 132 0.24 9.32 -4.42
CA PHE A 132 -0.66 8.83 -5.46
C PHE A 132 -1.73 7.93 -4.83
N LEU A 133 -2.98 8.19 -5.18
CA LEU A 133 -4.13 7.40 -4.74
C LEU A 133 -4.55 6.49 -5.89
N VAL A 134 -4.54 5.18 -5.65
CA VAL A 134 -4.77 4.20 -6.70
C VAL A 134 -5.96 3.32 -6.32
N ASN A 135 -6.99 3.36 -7.16
CA ASN A 135 -8.06 2.38 -7.14
C ASN A 135 -7.78 1.41 -8.29
N GLU A 136 -7.90 0.12 -8.06
CA GLU A 136 -7.62 -0.89 -9.09
C GLU A 136 -8.47 -0.74 -10.35
N MET A 137 -9.68 -0.20 -10.21
CA MET A 137 -10.56 0.05 -11.34
C MET A 137 -10.03 1.13 -12.29
N ASP A 138 -9.14 1.99 -11.80
CA ASP A 138 -8.54 3.06 -12.61
C ASP A 138 -7.40 2.55 -13.48
N VAL A 139 -6.91 1.34 -13.21
CA VAL A 139 -5.71 0.79 -13.86
C VAL A 139 -6.01 -0.43 -14.72
N LEU A 140 -7.07 -1.13 -14.40
CA LEU A 140 -7.49 -2.35 -15.12
C LEU A 140 -8.25 -2.05 -16.41
#